data_5d1cbbe3fad8ebd5c736c5692bc73e73
#
_entry.id   5d1cbbe3fad8ebd5c736c5692bc73e73
#
_cell.length_a   1.000
_cell.length_b   1.000
_cell.length_c   1.000
_cell.angle_alpha   90.00
_cell.angle_beta   90.00
_cell.angle_gamma   90.00
#
_symmetry.space_group_name_H-M   'P 1'
#
loop_
_entity.id
_entity.type
_entity.pdbx_description
1 polymer ?
#
loop_
_entity_poly.entity_id
_entity_poly.type
_entity_poly.pdbx_seq_one_letter_code
_entity_poly.pdbx_strand_id
1 'polypeptide(L)'
;MNIFSEIPTDLKDEIFEDIINTDNLKIERIVSYGHTSPKSGWYESENSEWVIVLKGEASLSFENSKDIKLNEGDYINITAFTKHKVSWTLPNTETVWLAVHY
;
A
#
# COMPACT_ATOMS: atom_id res chain seq x y z
N MET A 1 -4.79 -6.63 20.08
CA MET A 1 -4.37 -5.90 18.87
C MET A 1 -4.26 -6.87 17.71
N ASN A 2 -4.95 -6.58 16.62
CA ASN A 2 -4.98 -7.47 15.47
C ASN A 2 -4.98 -6.62 14.20
N ILE A 3 -4.19 -7.01 13.20
CA ILE A 3 -4.05 -6.22 11.98
C ILE A 3 -5.37 -6.09 11.20
N PHE A 4 -6.30 -7.01 11.41
CA PHE A 4 -7.62 -6.98 10.77
C PHE A 4 -8.71 -6.37 11.64
N SER A 5 -8.39 -5.89 12.85
CA SER A 5 -9.37 -5.30 13.74
C SER A 5 -9.78 -3.91 13.28
N GLU A 6 -11.05 -3.59 13.49
CA GLU A 6 -11.56 -2.24 13.29
C GLU A 6 -11.28 -1.69 11.90
N ILE A 7 -11.47 -2.53 10.88
CA ILE A 7 -11.30 -2.10 9.50
C ILE A 7 -12.56 -1.35 9.10
N PRO A 8 -12.45 -0.05 8.75
CA PRO A 8 -13.60 0.71 8.28
C PRO A 8 -14.14 0.13 6.96
N THR A 9 -15.44 0.30 6.73
CA THR A 9 -16.09 -0.07 5.48
C THR A 9 -16.60 1.18 4.78
N ASP A 10 -16.86 1.09 3.48
CA ASP A 10 -17.35 2.20 2.65
C ASP A 10 -16.49 3.45 2.78
N LEU A 11 -15.18 3.26 2.66
CA LEU A 11 -14.23 4.35 2.78
C LEU A 11 -14.33 5.32 1.62
N LYS A 12 -14.42 6.62 1.94
CA LYS A 12 -14.32 7.67 0.95
C LYS A 12 -12.88 7.80 0.45
N ASP A 13 -11.92 7.74 1.37
CA ASP A 13 -10.49 7.87 1.08
C ASP A 13 -9.74 6.69 1.66
N GLU A 14 -8.56 6.40 1.12
CA GLU A 14 -7.65 5.42 1.72
C GLU A 14 -7.28 5.85 3.13
N ILE A 15 -7.06 4.86 3.99
CA ILE A 15 -6.63 5.10 5.37
C ILE A 15 -5.21 4.60 5.55
N PHE A 16 -4.35 5.46 6.10
CA PHE A 16 -2.96 5.16 6.43
C PHE A 16 -2.82 5.31 7.94
N GLU A 17 -2.53 4.22 8.63
CA GLU A 17 -2.44 4.19 10.09
C GLU A 17 -1.05 3.74 10.53
N ASP A 18 -0.35 4.61 11.26
CA ASP A 18 0.97 4.25 11.79
C ASP A 18 0.82 3.23 12.92
N ILE A 19 1.50 2.10 12.78
CA ILE A 19 1.62 1.09 13.83
C ILE A 19 2.87 1.39 14.65
N ILE A 20 3.98 1.64 13.97
CA ILE A 20 5.26 2.05 14.57
C ILE A 20 5.80 3.19 13.71
N ASN A 21 6.25 4.24 14.37
CA ASN A 21 6.84 5.37 13.68
C ASN A 21 8.04 5.88 14.49
N THR A 22 9.23 5.61 13.98
CA THR A 22 10.49 6.07 14.57
C THR A 22 11.26 6.87 13.52
N ASP A 23 12.42 7.40 13.90
CA ASP A 23 13.25 8.19 12.98
C ASP A 23 13.69 7.40 11.74
N ASN A 24 13.86 6.09 11.87
CA ASN A 24 14.41 5.24 10.82
C ASN A 24 13.48 4.14 10.36
N LEU A 25 12.28 4.04 10.92
CA LEU A 25 11.35 2.95 10.61
C LEU A 25 9.91 3.42 10.77
N LYS A 26 9.11 3.15 9.77
CA LYS A 26 7.66 3.33 9.88
C LYS A 26 6.98 2.06 9.40
N ILE A 27 6.08 1.53 10.23
CA ILE A 27 5.21 0.41 9.86
C ILE A 27 3.79 0.92 9.90
N GLU A 28 3.07 0.77 8.80
CA GLU A 28 1.69 1.26 8.72
C GLU A 28 0.76 0.21 8.15
N ARG A 29 -0.50 0.27 8.60
CA ARG A 29 -1.60 -0.44 7.96
C ARG A 29 -2.25 0.52 6.97
N ILE A 30 -2.45 0.04 5.74
CA ILE A 30 -3.14 0.80 4.70
C ILE A 30 -4.41 0.05 4.37
N VAL A 31 -5.53 0.76 4.32
CA VAL A 31 -6.81 0.19 3.91
C VAL A 31 -7.31 0.95 2.69
N SER A 32 -7.48 0.22 1.59
CA SER A 32 -8.03 0.74 0.34
C SER A 32 -9.40 0.11 0.09
N TYR A 33 -10.27 0.83 -0.61
CA TYR A 33 -11.57 0.32 -0.99
C TYR A 33 -11.83 0.72 -2.44
N GLY A 34 -11.15 0.05 -3.36
CA GLY A 34 -11.16 0.40 -4.77
C GLY A 34 -10.34 1.64 -5.11
N HIS A 35 -9.59 2.17 -4.17
CA HIS A 35 -8.83 3.40 -4.34
C HIS A 35 -7.56 3.19 -5.16
N THR A 36 -7.11 4.25 -5.81
CA THR A 36 -5.79 4.36 -6.41
C THR A 36 -5.03 5.50 -5.73
N SER A 37 -3.71 5.45 -5.74
CA SER A 37 -2.89 6.50 -5.10
C SER A 37 -1.47 6.54 -5.68
N PRO A 38 -0.86 7.73 -5.77
CA PRO A 38 -1.47 9.04 -5.51
C PRO A 38 -2.49 9.38 -6.59
N LYS A 39 -3.28 10.43 -6.37
CA LYS A 39 -4.30 10.85 -7.34
C LYS A 39 -3.70 11.31 -8.65
N SER A 40 -2.48 11.82 -8.61
CA SER A 40 -1.72 12.20 -9.79
C SER A 40 -0.23 12.02 -9.51
N GLY A 41 0.55 11.74 -10.58
CA GLY A 41 1.99 11.55 -10.47
C GLY A 41 2.39 10.22 -9.85
N TRP A 42 3.53 10.21 -9.21
CA TRP A 42 4.15 9.02 -8.65
C TRP A 42 4.55 9.24 -7.21
N TYR A 43 4.53 8.18 -6.42
CA TYR A 43 5.26 8.16 -5.16
C TYR A 43 6.74 7.99 -5.47
N GLU A 44 7.55 8.76 -4.78
CA GLU A 44 9.00 8.65 -4.82
C GLU A 44 9.52 9.03 -3.43
N SER A 45 10.28 8.17 -2.81
CA SER A 45 10.76 8.39 -1.45
C SER A 45 12.24 8.12 -1.33
N GLU A 46 12.91 8.82 -0.42
CA GLU A 46 14.29 8.54 -0.06
C GLU A 46 14.44 7.26 0.78
N ASN A 47 13.34 6.72 1.28
CA ASN A 47 13.31 5.46 2.02
C ASN A 47 12.84 4.33 1.13
N SER A 48 13.29 3.12 1.44
CA SER A 48 12.74 1.91 0.81
C SER A 48 11.40 1.56 1.46
N GLU A 49 10.58 0.81 0.73
CA GLU A 49 9.27 0.40 1.21
C GLU A 49 9.02 -1.07 0.87
N TRP A 50 8.79 -1.87 1.89
CA TRP A 50 8.36 -3.25 1.71
C TRP A 50 6.87 -3.32 1.98
N VAL A 51 6.10 -3.86 1.03
CA VAL A 51 4.65 -3.96 1.18
C VAL A 51 4.17 -5.38 0.96
N ILE A 52 3.15 -5.77 1.69
CA ILE A 52 2.45 -7.03 1.52
C ILE A 52 0.93 -6.78 1.53
N VAL A 53 0.22 -7.44 0.62
CA VAL A 53 -1.24 -7.46 0.64
C VAL A 53 -1.69 -8.58 1.55
N LEU A 54 -2.34 -8.23 2.66
CA LEU A 54 -2.84 -9.19 3.64
C LEU A 54 -4.24 -9.68 3.29
N LYS A 55 -5.05 -8.83 2.64
CA LYS A 55 -6.40 -9.13 2.21
C LYS A 55 -6.73 -8.29 0.98
N GLY A 56 -7.44 -8.86 0.03
CA GLY A 56 -7.84 -8.16 -1.18
C GLY A 56 -6.82 -8.32 -2.31
N GLU A 57 -6.81 -7.40 -3.24
CA GLU A 57 -5.94 -7.44 -4.41
C GLU A 57 -5.59 -6.02 -4.85
N ALA A 58 -4.41 -5.87 -5.42
CA ALA A 58 -3.97 -4.57 -5.90
C ALA A 58 -3.01 -4.72 -7.08
N SER A 59 -2.81 -3.65 -7.82
CA SER A 59 -1.78 -3.54 -8.84
C SER A 59 -0.90 -2.33 -8.57
N LEU A 60 0.40 -2.53 -8.70
CA LEU A 60 1.39 -1.45 -8.63
C LEU A 60 1.92 -1.17 -10.02
N SER A 61 2.03 0.10 -10.34
CA SER A 61 2.68 0.55 -11.58
C SER A 61 3.99 1.21 -11.24
N PHE A 62 4.98 0.97 -12.09
CA PHE A 62 6.32 1.55 -11.97
C PHE A 62 6.63 2.31 -13.26
N GLU A 63 7.32 3.43 -13.12
CA GLU A 63 7.79 4.16 -14.29
C GLU A 63 8.74 3.27 -15.08
N ASN A 64 8.59 3.06 -16.34
CA ASN A 64 9.45 2.26 -17.20
C ASN A 64 9.44 0.74 -16.95
N SER A 65 8.41 0.21 -16.30
CA SER A 65 8.27 -1.22 -16.05
C SER A 65 6.83 -1.66 -16.23
N LYS A 66 6.63 -2.97 -16.28
CA LYS A 66 5.29 -3.55 -16.31
C LYS A 66 4.63 -3.46 -14.95
N ASP A 67 3.32 -3.36 -14.95
CA ASP A 67 2.53 -3.42 -13.72
C ASP A 67 2.70 -4.78 -13.04
N ILE A 68 2.66 -4.76 -11.71
CA ILE A 68 2.75 -5.96 -10.89
C ILE A 68 1.45 -6.11 -10.14
N LYS A 69 0.78 -7.23 -10.30
CA LYS A 69 -0.42 -7.56 -9.52
C LYS A 69 -0.03 -8.26 -8.24
N LEU A 70 -0.61 -7.81 -7.13
CA LEU A 70 -0.42 -8.41 -5.81
C LEU A 70 -1.75 -9.01 -5.34
N ASN A 71 -1.75 -10.33 -5.12
CA ASN A 71 -2.84 -11.05 -4.48
C ASN A 71 -2.54 -11.21 -3.00
N GLU A 72 -3.47 -11.78 -2.24
CA GLU A 72 -3.25 -12.01 -0.80
C GLU A 72 -1.96 -12.80 -0.57
N GLY A 73 -1.12 -12.26 0.32
CA GLY A 73 0.17 -12.85 0.66
C GLY A 73 1.32 -12.43 -0.25
N ASP A 74 1.04 -11.76 -1.35
CA ASP A 74 2.10 -11.27 -2.23
C ASP A 74 2.76 -10.03 -1.65
N TYR A 75 4.07 -9.95 -1.76
CA TYR A 75 4.84 -8.83 -1.25
C TYR A 75 5.91 -8.41 -2.26
N ILE A 76 6.35 -7.18 -2.12
CA ILE A 76 7.42 -6.62 -2.94
C ILE A 76 8.21 -5.60 -2.13
N ASN A 77 9.51 -5.54 -2.39
CA ASN A 77 10.35 -4.48 -1.86
C ASN A 77 10.55 -3.41 -2.92
N ILE A 78 10.18 -2.19 -2.60
CA ILE A 78 10.34 -1.03 -3.48
C ILE A 78 11.54 -0.25 -2.96
N THR A 79 12.64 -0.27 -3.72
CA THR A 79 13.85 0.42 -3.29
C THR A 79 13.67 1.93 -3.32
N ALA A 80 14.47 2.64 -2.52
CA ALA A 80 14.45 4.09 -2.45
C ALA A 80 14.52 4.72 -3.85
N PHE A 81 13.85 5.85 -4.02
CA PHE A 81 13.80 6.63 -5.26
C PHE A 81 13.14 5.94 -6.45
N THR A 82 12.45 4.82 -6.23
CA THR A 82 11.69 4.16 -7.29
C THR A 82 10.33 4.81 -7.43
N LYS A 83 10.04 5.37 -8.60
CA LYS A 83 8.72 5.95 -8.88
C LYS A 83 7.70 4.85 -9.06
N HIS A 84 6.64 4.89 -8.25
CA HIS A 84 5.61 3.87 -8.26
C HIS A 84 4.25 4.46 -7.85
N LYS A 85 3.20 3.72 -8.13
CA LYS A 85 1.85 4.09 -7.72
C LYS A 85 0.97 2.86 -7.60
N VAL A 86 -0.09 2.99 -6.81
CA VAL A 86 -1.16 2.00 -6.75
C VAL A 86 -2.13 2.33 -7.87
N SER A 87 -2.10 1.57 -8.94
CA SER A 87 -2.90 1.83 -10.14
C SER A 87 -4.27 1.17 -10.09
N TRP A 88 -4.47 0.21 -9.20
CA TRP A 88 -5.76 -0.47 -9.04
C TRP A 88 -5.83 -1.18 -7.70
N THR A 89 -7.01 -1.15 -7.08
CA THR A 89 -7.35 -2.02 -5.94
C THR A 89 -8.74 -2.60 -6.19
N LEU A 90 -9.01 -3.75 -5.59
CA LEU A 90 -10.26 -4.46 -5.78
C LEU A 90 -11.44 -3.57 -5.38
N PRO A 91 -12.43 -3.35 -6.29
CA PRO A 91 -13.57 -2.50 -5.95
C PRO A 91 -14.56 -3.21 -5.02
N ASN A 92 -15.31 -2.41 -4.27
CA ASN A 92 -16.42 -2.86 -3.41
C ASN A 92 -16.02 -3.81 -2.29
N THR A 93 -14.74 -3.81 -1.92
CA THR A 93 -14.23 -4.56 -0.77
C THR A 93 -12.95 -3.91 -0.28
N GLU A 94 -12.59 -4.17 0.95
CA GLU A 94 -11.36 -3.64 1.50
C GLU A 94 -10.14 -4.42 1.04
N THR A 95 -9.06 -3.72 0.73
CA THR A 95 -7.72 -4.27 0.56
C THR A 95 -6.89 -3.78 1.72
N VAL A 96 -6.32 -4.71 2.47
CA VAL A 96 -5.52 -4.42 3.66
C VAL A 96 -4.06 -4.71 3.35
N TRP A 97 -3.24 -3.69 3.56
CA TRP A 97 -1.81 -3.76 3.31
C TRP A 97 -1.04 -3.54 4.60
N LEU A 98 0.12 -4.12 4.66
CA LEU A 98 1.14 -3.76 5.64
C LEU A 98 2.33 -3.18 4.86
N ALA A 99 2.74 -1.98 5.23
CA ALA A 99 3.86 -1.30 4.61
C ALA A 99 4.94 -1.01 5.65
N VAL A 100 6.18 -1.33 5.30
CA VAL A 100 7.35 -1.06 6.14
C VAL A 100 8.26 -0.12 5.37
N HIS A 101 8.40 1.10 5.88
CA HIS A 101 9.31 2.12 5.32
C HIS A 101 10.60 2.10 6.12
N TYR A 102 11.73 1.96 5.45
CA TYR A 102 13.02 1.82 6.13
C TYR A 102 14.20 2.43 5.38
#